data_1e26fe6c055392dd4b8c8d13abe4152c
#
_entry.id   1e26fe6c055392dd4b8c8d13abe4152c
#
_cell.length_a   1.000
_cell.length_b   1.000
_cell.length_c   1.000
_cell.angle_alpha   90.00
_cell.angle_beta   90.00
_cell.angle_gamma   90.00
#
_symmetry.space_group_name_H-M   'P 1'
#
loop_
_entity.id
_entity.type
_entity.pdbx_description
1 polymer ?
#
loop_
_entity_poly.entity_id
_entity_poly.type
_entity_poly.pdbx_seq_one_letter_code
_entity_poly.pdbx_strand_id
1 'polypeptide(L)'
;DSNSGNIQWEQEVGELSSGVAAGFGIIVVADVQGNMISLNQDNGSVLWTVNLKGEVLSPPAIDAKFIIVKTGSGELLALDKSNGEILWSYRSKLPALTIRGSSSPVIEGDNVYVTFDNGRLGVFELDSGFPIWDGAISYVRGASELENLIDSDSDPVVEAGVVYTTNYQGNLTLFDIAQKRAIWQSEASSFYSPLLIKGLIILVESKSNLRSFFTKTLEESWTSDEYLNRQLSNPISFSGYTLVGDYEGYIHVIDPLNGKTIGRKKISKKPIKKIISRSKNFYAVDESFNLYSLSI
;
A
#
# COMPACT_ATOMS: atom_id res chain seq x y z
N ASP A 1 -13.38 -17.95 9.76
CA ASP A 1 -14.67 -17.27 9.96
C ASP A 1 -14.48 -16.02 10.83
N SER A 2 -14.89 -14.84 10.35
CA SER A 2 -14.65 -13.56 11.01
C SER A 2 -15.46 -13.31 12.29
N ASN A 3 -16.53 -14.09 12.52
CA ASN A 3 -17.39 -13.97 13.69
C ASN A 3 -16.97 -14.93 14.82
N SER A 4 -16.54 -16.14 14.46
CA SER A 4 -16.19 -17.19 15.42
C SER A 4 -14.69 -17.34 15.63
N GLY A 5 -13.86 -16.85 14.72
CA GLY A 5 -12.42 -17.10 14.71
C GLY A 5 -12.04 -18.52 14.27
N ASN A 6 -13.00 -19.34 13.86
CA ASN A 6 -12.73 -20.72 13.46
C ASN A 6 -12.07 -20.76 12.08
N ILE A 7 -11.04 -21.61 11.96
CA ILE A 7 -10.40 -21.89 10.67
C ILE A 7 -11.38 -22.70 9.82
N GLN A 8 -11.66 -22.20 8.60
CA GLN A 8 -12.52 -22.89 7.64
C GLN A 8 -11.73 -23.83 6.74
N TRP A 9 -10.53 -23.45 6.36
CA TRP A 9 -9.58 -24.24 5.60
C TRP A 9 -8.15 -23.74 5.82
N GLU A 10 -7.17 -24.59 5.57
CA GLU A 10 -5.74 -24.29 5.55
C GLU A 10 -5.14 -24.85 4.26
N GLN A 11 -4.21 -24.11 3.67
CA GLN A 11 -3.46 -24.53 2.50
C GLN A 11 -1.98 -24.20 2.70
N GLU A 12 -1.13 -25.20 2.60
CA GLU A 12 0.31 -25.00 2.60
C GLU A 12 0.78 -24.56 1.20
N VAL A 13 1.48 -23.42 1.12
CA VAL A 13 1.92 -22.81 -0.16
C VAL A 13 3.41 -22.45 -0.14
N GLY A 14 4.16 -22.94 0.85
CA GLY A 14 5.58 -22.63 1.02
C GLY A 14 5.83 -21.27 1.67
N GLU A 15 7.08 -20.80 1.59
CA GLU A 15 7.51 -19.52 2.14
C GLU A 15 7.08 -18.38 1.21
N LEU A 16 6.29 -17.44 1.75
CA LEU A 16 5.74 -16.33 0.97
C LEU A 16 6.68 -15.13 0.96
N SER A 17 6.81 -14.48 -0.20
CA SER A 17 7.50 -13.20 -0.38
C SER A 17 6.52 -12.03 -0.51
N SER A 18 5.32 -12.26 -1.06
CA SER A 18 4.30 -11.23 -1.20
C SER A 18 3.34 -11.19 0.00
N GLY A 19 2.62 -10.08 0.14
CA GLY A 19 1.40 -10.07 0.94
C GLY A 19 0.27 -10.84 0.26
N VAL A 20 -0.78 -11.13 1.03
CA VAL A 20 -1.98 -11.82 0.53
C VAL A 20 -2.92 -10.80 -0.12
N ALA A 21 -3.39 -11.10 -1.32
CA ALA A 21 -4.50 -10.40 -1.95
C ALA A 21 -5.72 -11.32 -2.07
N ALA A 22 -6.91 -10.78 -1.84
CA ALA A 22 -8.16 -11.53 -1.94
C ALA A 22 -9.25 -10.69 -2.60
N GLY A 23 -9.97 -11.30 -3.53
CA GLY A 23 -11.07 -10.64 -4.22
C GLY A 23 -11.62 -11.50 -5.35
N PHE A 24 -12.83 -11.22 -5.76
CA PHE A 24 -13.47 -11.87 -6.91
C PHE A 24 -13.42 -13.41 -6.88
N GLY A 25 -13.56 -14.00 -5.68
CA GLY A 25 -13.62 -15.45 -5.47
C GLY A 25 -12.26 -16.17 -5.41
N ILE A 26 -11.15 -15.43 -5.44
CA ILE A 26 -9.80 -15.98 -5.34
C ILE A 26 -8.98 -15.34 -4.22
N ILE A 27 -7.96 -16.07 -3.80
CA ILE A 27 -6.86 -15.55 -2.98
C ILE A 27 -5.57 -15.76 -3.78
N VAL A 28 -4.71 -14.75 -3.81
CA VAL A 28 -3.45 -14.77 -4.56
C VAL A 28 -2.29 -14.46 -3.64
N VAL A 29 -1.24 -15.26 -3.75
CA VAL A 29 0.02 -15.10 -3.03
C VAL A 29 1.20 -15.40 -3.97
N ALA A 30 2.39 -14.92 -3.63
CA ALA A 30 3.61 -15.33 -4.30
C ALA A 30 4.64 -15.85 -3.29
N ASP A 31 5.35 -16.90 -3.69
CA ASP A 31 6.44 -17.48 -2.90
C ASP A 31 7.81 -16.83 -3.21
N VAL A 32 8.81 -17.18 -2.40
CA VAL A 32 10.19 -16.66 -2.55
C VAL A 32 10.90 -17.14 -3.85
N GLN A 33 10.36 -18.14 -4.53
CA GLN A 33 10.84 -18.61 -5.83
C GLN A 33 10.22 -17.87 -7.02
N GLY A 34 9.30 -16.92 -6.74
CA GLY A 34 8.57 -16.16 -7.76
C GLY A 34 7.40 -16.91 -8.38
N ASN A 35 6.89 -17.96 -7.74
CA ASN A 35 5.66 -18.60 -8.16
C ASN A 35 4.48 -17.79 -7.62
N MET A 36 3.61 -17.35 -8.51
CA MET A 36 2.29 -16.80 -8.19
C MET A 36 1.30 -17.96 -8.09
N ILE A 37 0.57 -18.03 -6.99
CA ILE A 37 -0.35 -19.11 -6.66
C ILE A 37 -1.74 -18.50 -6.44
N SER A 38 -2.71 -18.98 -7.19
CA SER A 38 -4.13 -18.62 -7.00
C SER A 38 -4.86 -19.76 -6.32
N LEU A 39 -5.60 -19.40 -5.28
CA LEU A 39 -6.40 -20.32 -4.47
C LEU A 39 -7.87 -19.95 -4.59
N ASN A 40 -8.74 -20.96 -4.55
CA ASN A 40 -10.17 -20.75 -4.39
C ASN A 40 -10.46 -20.18 -3.00
N GLN A 41 -11.18 -19.07 -2.94
CA GLN A 41 -11.45 -18.35 -1.68
C GLN A 41 -12.29 -19.18 -0.68
N ASP A 42 -13.16 -20.05 -1.16
CA ASP A 42 -14.12 -20.78 -0.30
C ASP A 42 -13.52 -22.04 0.34
N ASN A 43 -12.58 -22.71 -0.34
CA ASN A 43 -12.07 -24.00 0.07
C ASN A 43 -10.54 -24.15 0.08
N GLY A 44 -9.80 -23.10 -0.32
CA GLY A 44 -8.34 -23.08 -0.33
C GLY A 44 -7.68 -23.93 -1.41
N SER A 45 -8.44 -24.59 -2.32
CA SER A 45 -7.81 -25.40 -3.37
C SER A 45 -7.02 -24.54 -4.35
N VAL A 46 -5.86 -25.03 -4.79
CA VAL A 46 -5.04 -24.35 -5.80
C VAL A 46 -5.77 -24.37 -7.14
N LEU A 47 -5.99 -23.20 -7.71
CA LEU A 47 -6.61 -23.04 -9.02
C LEU A 47 -5.56 -23.10 -10.13
N TRP A 48 -4.46 -22.38 -9.95
CA TRP A 48 -3.31 -22.38 -10.85
C TRP A 48 -2.05 -21.87 -10.15
N THR A 49 -0.89 -22.19 -10.75
CA THR A 49 0.41 -21.66 -10.34
C THR A 49 1.19 -21.28 -11.59
N VAL A 50 1.84 -20.12 -11.58
CA VAL A 50 2.70 -19.62 -12.65
C VAL A 50 3.98 -19.01 -12.08
N ASN A 51 5.13 -19.29 -12.70
CA ASN A 51 6.39 -18.68 -12.29
C ASN A 51 6.63 -17.37 -13.06
N LEU A 52 6.75 -16.26 -12.34
CA LEU A 52 6.92 -14.91 -12.89
C LEU A 52 8.38 -14.57 -13.21
N LYS A 53 9.34 -15.47 -12.91
CA LYS A 53 10.79 -15.26 -13.07
C LYS A 53 11.32 -14.03 -12.30
N GLY A 54 10.63 -13.61 -11.26
CA GLY A 54 10.97 -12.48 -10.41
C GLY A 54 10.24 -12.56 -9.07
N GLU A 55 10.90 -12.11 -8.02
CA GLU A 55 10.31 -12.06 -6.68
C GLU A 55 9.21 -10.98 -6.62
N VAL A 56 8.10 -11.29 -5.97
CA VAL A 56 6.99 -10.34 -5.72
C VAL A 56 7.03 -9.94 -4.26
N LEU A 57 7.20 -8.64 -3.98
CA LEU A 57 7.41 -8.13 -2.62
C LEU A 57 6.17 -7.44 -2.04
N SER A 58 5.17 -7.14 -2.86
CA SER A 58 3.93 -6.47 -2.45
C SER A 58 2.70 -7.28 -2.81
N PRO A 59 1.58 -7.08 -2.13
CA PRO A 59 0.32 -7.69 -2.53
C PRO A 59 -0.05 -7.31 -3.96
N PRO A 60 -0.49 -8.28 -4.80
CA PRO A 60 -1.04 -7.97 -6.12
C PRO A 60 -2.39 -7.23 -6.00
N ALA A 61 -2.74 -6.46 -7.02
CA ALA A 61 -4.09 -5.94 -7.18
C ALA A 61 -4.95 -6.92 -7.99
N ILE A 62 -6.20 -7.10 -7.58
CA ILE A 62 -7.13 -8.05 -8.24
C ILE A 62 -8.36 -7.29 -8.71
N ASP A 63 -8.70 -7.51 -9.96
CA ASP A 63 -9.93 -7.08 -10.61
C ASP A 63 -10.79 -8.30 -11.04
N ALA A 64 -11.95 -8.06 -11.63
CA ALA A 64 -12.82 -9.13 -12.12
C ALA A 64 -12.15 -10.05 -13.15
N LYS A 65 -11.20 -9.53 -13.94
CA LYS A 65 -10.54 -10.22 -15.06
C LYS A 65 -9.02 -10.33 -14.88
N PHE A 66 -8.41 -9.36 -14.22
CA PHE A 66 -6.96 -9.20 -14.14
C PHE A 66 -6.39 -9.40 -12.72
N ILE A 67 -5.14 -9.83 -12.68
CA ILE A 67 -4.28 -9.71 -11.50
C ILE A 67 -3.06 -8.89 -11.92
N ILE A 68 -2.85 -7.76 -11.26
CA ILE A 68 -1.71 -6.86 -11.53
C ILE A 68 -0.64 -7.09 -10.47
N VAL A 69 0.58 -7.33 -10.93
CA VAL A 69 1.73 -7.69 -10.09
C VAL A 69 2.92 -6.81 -10.42
N LYS A 70 3.60 -6.30 -9.39
CA LYS A 70 4.92 -5.66 -9.52
C LYS A 70 5.99 -6.59 -8.96
N THR A 71 7.02 -6.88 -9.75
CA THR A 71 8.17 -7.65 -9.30
C THR A 71 9.26 -6.76 -8.73
N GLY A 72 10.10 -7.31 -7.85
CA GLY A 72 11.28 -6.61 -7.32
C GLY A 72 12.31 -6.20 -8.37
N SER A 73 12.22 -6.72 -9.60
CA SER A 73 13.02 -6.27 -10.75
C SER A 73 12.44 -5.10 -11.53
N GLY A 74 11.32 -4.49 -11.03
CA GLY A 74 10.66 -3.35 -11.66
C GLY A 74 9.79 -3.72 -12.86
N GLU A 75 9.37 -4.96 -12.97
CA GLU A 75 8.43 -5.42 -13.99
C GLU A 75 7.00 -5.37 -13.45
N LEU A 76 6.11 -4.75 -14.20
CA LEU A 76 4.67 -4.74 -13.97
C LEU A 76 4.03 -5.74 -14.92
N LEU A 77 3.25 -6.67 -14.40
CA LEU A 77 2.62 -7.73 -15.16
C LEU A 77 1.11 -7.71 -14.96
N ALA A 78 0.34 -7.94 -16.01
CA ALA A 78 -1.05 -8.31 -15.88
C ALA A 78 -1.23 -9.79 -16.25
N LEU A 79 -1.88 -10.51 -15.35
CA LEU A 79 -2.21 -11.91 -15.56
C LEU A 79 -3.70 -12.07 -15.72
N ASP A 80 -4.11 -13.02 -16.55
CA ASP A 80 -5.50 -13.49 -16.57
C ASP A 80 -5.84 -14.17 -15.26
N LYS A 81 -6.89 -13.66 -14.59
CA LYS A 81 -7.31 -14.17 -13.28
C LYS A 81 -7.66 -15.65 -13.30
N SER A 82 -8.16 -16.16 -14.40
CA SER A 82 -8.69 -17.52 -14.51
C SER A 82 -7.62 -18.60 -14.64
N ASN A 83 -6.47 -18.28 -15.23
CA ASN A 83 -5.44 -19.28 -15.58
C ASN A 83 -4.00 -18.84 -15.28
N GLY A 84 -3.79 -17.56 -14.90
CA GLY A 84 -2.45 -17.00 -14.62
C GLY A 84 -1.61 -16.68 -15.85
N GLU A 85 -2.19 -16.69 -17.07
CA GLU A 85 -1.47 -16.33 -18.28
C GLU A 85 -1.10 -14.85 -18.28
N ILE A 86 0.16 -14.52 -18.63
CA ILE A 86 0.62 -13.14 -18.73
C ILE A 86 0.03 -12.51 -19.99
N LEU A 87 -0.84 -11.52 -19.82
CA LEU A 87 -1.53 -10.82 -20.90
C LEU A 87 -0.70 -9.67 -21.45
N TRP A 88 -0.05 -8.91 -20.57
CA TRP A 88 0.88 -7.85 -20.92
C TRP A 88 1.93 -7.65 -19.83
N SER A 89 3.03 -7.01 -20.20
CA SER A 89 4.10 -6.63 -19.28
C SER A 89 4.66 -5.26 -19.62
N TYR A 90 5.12 -4.55 -18.58
CA TYR A 90 5.86 -3.30 -18.69
C TYR A 90 7.08 -3.35 -17.78
N ARG A 91 8.23 -2.88 -18.24
CA ARG A 91 9.46 -2.84 -17.45
C ARG A 91 9.93 -1.40 -17.22
N SER A 92 9.94 -0.98 -15.96
CA SER A 92 10.56 0.26 -15.55
C SER A 92 12.08 0.10 -15.40
N LYS A 93 12.82 1.16 -15.70
CA LYS A 93 14.27 1.20 -15.44
C LYS A 93 14.48 1.46 -13.95
N LEU A 94 14.98 0.46 -13.22
CA LEU A 94 15.35 0.63 -11.82
C LEU A 94 16.72 1.32 -11.68
N PRO A 95 16.96 2.08 -10.58
CA PRO A 95 18.28 2.56 -10.23
C PRO A 95 19.20 1.37 -9.83
N ALA A 96 20.51 1.63 -9.81
CA ALA A 96 21.49 0.60 -9.44
C ALA A 96 21.37 0.16 -7.98
N LEU A 97 20.86 1.02 -7.10
CA LEU A 97 20.58 0.76 -5.69
C LEU A 97 19.11 1.06 -5.42
N THR A 98 18.40 0.08 -4.85
CA THR A 98 17.04 0.23 -4.33
C THR A 98 16.99 -0.28 -2.91
N ILE A 99 16.20 0.35 -2.06
CA ILE A 99 15.81 -0.25 -0.78
C ILE A 99 14.78 -1.34 -1.11
N ARG A 100 14.87 -2.48 -0.45
CA ARG A 100 14.02 -3.64 -0.72
C ARG A 100 12.63 -3.45 -0.13
N GLY A 101 11.89 -2.52 -0.68
CA GLY A 101 10.50 -2.27 -0.42
C GLY A 101 9.72 -2.28 -1.72
N SER A 102 8.42 -2.39 -1.66
CA SER A 102 7.63 -2.37 -2.88
C SER A 102 6.20 -1.93 -2.60
N SER A 103 5.80 -0.81 -3.22
CA SER A 103 4.40 -0.41 -3.27
C SER A 103 3.56 -1.42 -4.05
N SER A 104 2.33 -1.62 -3.62
CA SER A 104 1.35 -2.40 -4.38
C SER A 104 0.81 -1.60 -5.55
N PRO A 105 0.55 -2.22 -6.71
CA PRO A 105 -0.23 -1.60 -7.76
C PRO A 105 -1.67 -1.36 -7.29
N VAL A 106 -2.30 -0.32 -7.80
CA VAL A 106 -3.70 0.03 -7.51
C VAL A 106 -4.49 0.05 -8.81
N ILE A 107 -5.64 -0.59 -8.83
CA ILE A 107 -6.58 -0.54 -9.94
C ILE A 107 -7.71 0.42 -9.55
N GLU A 108 -7.94 1.43 -10.39
CA GLU A 108 -9.06 2.36 -10.24
C GLU A 108 -9.67 2.62 -11.61
N GLY A 109 -10.93 2.23 -11.79
CA GLY A 109 -11.59 2.23 -13.11
C GLY A 109 -10.84 1.35 -14.12
N ASP A 110 -10.58 1.90 -15.29
CA ASP A 110 -9.88 1.22 -16.38
C ASP A 110 -8.36 1.42 -16.36
N ASN A 111 -7.81 1.88 -15.22
CA ASN A 111 -6.38 2.22 -15.12
C ASN A 111 -5.69 1.48 -13.97
N VAL A 112 -4.39 1.24 -14.17
CA VAL A 112 -3.44 0.76 -13.17
C VAL A 112 -2.51 1.88 -12.77
N TYR A 113 -2.34 2.10 -11.48
CA TYR A 113 -1.44 3.07 -10.89
C TYR A 113 -0.36 2.33 -10.11
N VAL A 114 0.89 2.72 -10.32
CA VAL A 114 2.02 2.08 -9.64
C VAL A 114 3.13 3.09 -9.39
N THR A 115 3.69 3.08 -8.20
CA THR A 115 4.94 3.77 -7.88
C THR A 115 6.09 2.79 -8.00
N PHE A 116 7.18 3.23 -8.63
CA PHE A 116 8.40 2.47 -8.79
C PHE A 116 9.50 2.98 -7.85
N ASP A 117 10.40 2.10 -7.43
CA ASP A 117 11.48 2.39 -6.49
C ASP A 117 12.49 3.45 -6.97
N ASN A 118 12.31 3.97 -8.17
CA ASN A 118 13.06 5.08 -8.74
C ASN A 118 12.35 6.45 -8.61
N GLY A 119 11.31 6.54 -7.77
CA GLY A 119 10.53 7.76 -7.59
C GLY A 119 9.64 8.12 -8.78
N ARG A 120 9.30 7.15 -9.63
CA ARG A 120 8.40 7.32 -10.77
C ARG A 120 7.00 6.84 -10.44
N LEU A 121 6.01 7.51 -10.97
CA LEU A 121 4.63 7.05 -11.06
C LEU A 121 4.39 6.54 -12.49
N GLY A 122 3.81 5.36 -12.62
CA GLY A 122 3.27 4.85 -13.86
C GLY A 122 1.74 4.81 -13.81
N VAL A 123 1.10 5.20 -14.90
CA VAL A 123 -0.33 5.07 -15.13
C VAL A 123 -0.51 4.33 -16.44
N PHE A 124 -1.21 3.19 -16.39
CA PHE A 124 -1.36 2.29 -17.53
C PHE A 124 -2.84 1.96 -17.77
N GLU A 125 -3.22 1.73 -19.01
CA GLU A 125 -4.51 1.12 -19.30
C GLU A 125 -4.54 -0.32 -18.77
N LEU A 126 -5.59 -0.69 -18.06
CA LEU A 126 -5.73 -2.00 -17.41
C LEU A 126 -5.75 -3.15 -18.44
N ASP A 127 -6.47 -2.98 -19.54
CA ASP A 127 -6.66 -4.03 -20.56
C ASP A 127 -5.41 -4.28 -21.42
N SER A 128 -4.65 -3.23 -21.72
CA SER A 128 -3.58 -3.27 -22.72
C SER A 128 -2.17 -3.12 -22.15
N GLY A 129 -2.06 -2.58 -20.93
CA GLY A 129 -0.77 -2.15 -20.37
C GLY A 129 -0.16 -0.94 -21.09
N PHE A 130 -0.93 -0.26 -21.96
CA PHE A 130 -0.43 0.93 -22.64
C PHE A 130 -0.15 2.06 -21.63
N PRO A 131 1.06 2.65 -21.65
CA PRO A 131 1.41 3.72 -20.70
C PRO A 131 0.68 5.01 -21.06
N ILE A 132 -0.29 5.41 -20.26
CA ILE A 132 -0.96 6.70 -20.33
C ILE A 132 0.02 7.79 -19.89
N TRP A 133 0.79 7.49 -18.84
CA TRP A 133 1.86 8.33 -18.33
C TRP A 133 2.89 7.49 -17.56
N ASP A 134 4.16 7.82 -17.69
CA ASP A 134 5.27 7.30 -16.89
C ASP A 134 6.31 8.38 -16.73
N GLY A 135 6.50 8.87 -15.51
CA GLY A 135 7.41 9.96 -15.24
C GLY A 135 7.83 10.05 -13.77
N ALA A 136 8.89 10.79 -13.52
CA ALA A 136 9.35 11.08 -12.17
C ALA A 136 8.37 12.04 -11.48
N ILE A 137 7.97 11.68 -10.25
CA ILE A 137 7.13 12.50 -9.37
C ILE A 137 7.90 12.97 -8.13
N SER A 138 9.07 12.40 -7.89
CA SER A 138 9.94 12.80 -6.80
C SER A 138 11.36 12.97 -7.33
N TYR A 139 12.04 14.01 -6.85
CA TYR A 139 13.42 14.31 -7.19
C TYR A 139 14.19 14.54 -5.90
N VAL A 140 15.18 13.71 -5.63
CA VAL A 140 16.13 13.94 -4.55
C VAL A 140 17.33 14.69 -5.12
N ARG A 141 17.80 15.72 -4.42
CA ARG A 141 19.01 16.48 -4.74
C ARG A 141 20.07 16.16 -3.68
N GLY A 142 20.67 14.97 -3.79
CA GLY A 142 21.80 14.59 -2.95
C GLY A 142 23.13 14.60 -3.72
N ALA A 143 24.24 14.76 -3.01
CA ALA A 143 25.59 14.74 -3.58
C ALA A 143 26.12 13.30 -3.77
N SER A 144 25.49 12.30 -3.16
CA SER A 144 25.86 10.87 -3.23
C SER A 144 24.70 10.00 -3.69
N GLU A 145 25.00 8.80 -4.18
CA GLU A 145 23.97 7.82 -4.54
C GLU A 145 23.09 7.41 -3.36
N LEU A 146 23.65 7.36 -2.14
CA LEU A 146 22.91 7.09 -0.91
C LEU A 146 21.93 8.22 -0.53
N GLU A 147 22.30 9.47 -0.77
CA GLU A 147 21.42 10.62 -0.54
C GLU A 147 20.33 10.73 -1.62
N ASN A 148 20.53 10.08 -2.76
CA ASN A 148 19.58 10.02 -3.87
C ASN A 148 18.70 8.77 -3.84
N LEU A 149 18.77 7.96 -2.76
CA LEU A 149 17.85 6.84 -2.58
C LEU A 149 16.45 7.38 -2.30
N ILE A 150 15.60 7.26 -3.31
CA ILE A 150 14.15 7.45 -3.17
C ILE A 150 13.57 6.06 -3.00
N ASP A 151 12.80 5.85 -1.95
CA ASP A 151 12.03 4.65 -1.79
C ASP A 151 10.55 4.98 -1.87
N SER A 152 9.85 4.33 -2.78
CA SER A 152 8.42 4.50 -3.02
C SER A 152 7.68 3.27 -2.49
N ASP A 153 7.77 3.04 -1.18
CA ASP A 153 7.08 1.94 -0.50
C ASP A 153 5.57 2.18 -0.36
N SER A 154 5.14 3.44 -0.46
CA SER A 154 3.74 3.77 -0.32
C SER A 154 2.93 3.38 -1.55
N ASP A 155 1.80 2.70 -1.34
CA ASP A 155 0.83 2.47 -2.40
C ASP A 155 0.24 3.82 -2.85
N PRO A 156 0.07 4.07 -4.15
CA PRO A 156 -0.60 5.28 -4.62
C PRO A 156 -2.06 5.30 -4.17
N VAL A 157 -2.55 6.44 -3.71
CA VAL A 157 -3.96 6.64 -3.40
C VAL A 157 -4.59 7.47 -4.51
N VAL A 158 -5.68 6.98 -5.09
CA VAL A 158 -6.35 7.63 -6.21
C VAL A 158 -7.73 8.11 -5.77
N GLU A 159 -8.00 9.39 -5.92
CA GLU A 159 -9.32 9.97 -5.65
C GLU A 159 -9.61 11.12 -6.61
N ALA A 160 -10.79 11.11 -7.24
CA ALA A 160 -11.28 12.18 -8.11
C ALA A 160 -10.30 12.64 -9.20
N GLY A 161 -9.56 11.71 -9.81
CA GLY A 161 -8.59 12.01 -10.88
C GLY A 161 -7.25 12.56 -10.40
N VAL A 162 -7.00 12.54 -9.10
CA VAL A 162 -5.72 12.91 -8.49
C VAL A 162 -5.08 11.68 -7.85
N VAL A 163 -3.78 11.50 -8.09
CA VAL A 163 -2.96 10.48 -7.43
C VAL A 163 -2.17 11.15 -6.31
N TYR A 164 -2.29 10.63 -5.11
CA TYR A 164 -1.57 11.05 -3.93
C TYR A 164 -0.47 10.02 -3.66
N THR A 165 0.78 10.45 -3.60
CA THR A 165 1.92 9.57 -3.32
C THR A 165 2.84 10.20 -2.29
N THR A 166 3.47 9.36 -1.49
CA THR A 166 4.53 9.73 -0.56
C THR A 166 5.77 8.89 -0.84
N ASN A 167 6.94 9.45 -0.55
CA ASN A 167 8.20 8.73 -0.68
C ASN A 167 9.03 8.92 0.59
N TYR A 168 9.82 7.93 0.93
CA TYR A 168 10.88 8.10 1.94
C TYR A 168 11.93 9.07 1.42
N GLN A 169 12.38 10.00 2.26
CA GLN A 169 13.29 11.12 1.92
C GLN A 169 12.80 12.01 0.76
N GLY A 170 11.49 12.01 0.50
CA GLY A 170 10.90 12.76 -0.61
C GLY A 170 9.78 13.69 -0.19
N ASN A 171 8.72 13.68 -0.98
CA ASN A 171 7.58 14.58 -0.85
C ASN A 171 6.25 13.82 -0.79
N LEU A 172 5.24 14.46 -0.19
CA LEU A 172 3.85 14.21 -0.58
C LEU A 172 3.65 14.91 -1.92
N THR A 173 3.31 14.15 -2.94
CA THR A 173 3.03 14.67 -4.30
C THR A 173 1.60 14.40 -4.68
N LEU A 174 0.91 15.41 -5.16
CA LEU A 174 -0.39 15.31 -5.79
C LEU A 174 -0.22 15.44 -7.30
N PHE A 175 -0.61 14.41 -8.03
CA PHE A 175 -0.49 14.34 -9.48
C PHE A 175 -1.88 14.32 -10.13
N ASP A 176 -2.15 15.26 -11.02
CA ASP A 176 -3.37 15.33 -11.81
C ASP A 176 -3.23 14.45 -13.06
N ILE A 177 -4.11 13.45 -13.18
CA ILE A 177 -4.05 12.47 -14.27
C ILE A 177 -4.40 13.09 -15.60
N ALA A 178 -5.39 13.98 -15.63
CA ALA A 178 -5.85 14.61 -16.88
C ALA A 178 -4.82 15.62 -17.42
N GLN A 179 -4.19 16.37 -16.51
CA GLN A 179 -3.14 17.34 -16.85
C GLN A 179 -1.76 16.69 -17.03
N LYS A 180 -1.60 15.44 -16.61
CA LYS A 180 -0.34 14.66 -16.65
C LYS A 180 0.83 15.38 -15.98
N ARG A 181 0.58 16.02 -14.84
CA ARG A 181 1.59 16.76 -14.08
C ARG A 181 1.33 16.78 -12.58
N ALA A 182 2.39 16.95 -11.80
CA ALA A 182 2.24 17.28 -10.39
C ALA A 182 1.60 18.67 -10.26
N ILE A 183 0.53 18.75 -9.47
CA ILE A 183 -0.20 19.99 -9.20
C ILE A 183 0.19 20.62 -7.86
N TRP A 184 0.76 19.81 -6.96
CA TRP A 184 1.24 20.28 -5.67
C TRP A 184 2.23 19.28 -5.05
N GLN A 185 3.17 19.82 -4.27
CA GLN A 185 4.14 19.03 -3.52
C GLN A 185 4.41 19.70 -2.17
N SER A 186 4.60 18.87 -1.13
CA SER A 186 5.09 19.29 0.18
C SER A 186 6.18 18.34 0.65
N GLU A 187 7.24 18.88 1.21
CA GLU A 187 8.27 18.07 1.84
C GLU A 187 7.67 17.21 2.94
N ALA A 188 7.80 15.91 2.79
CA ALA A 188 7.28 14.91 3.73
C ALA A 188 7.99 13.58 3.48
N SER A 189 8.59 13.00 4.49
CA SER A 189 9.22 11.69 4.41
C SER A 189 8.30 10.64 5.03
N SER A 190 7.77 9.74 4.21
CA SER A 190 6.87 8.69 4.69
C SER A 190 7.09 7.39 3.92
N PHE A 191 7.00 6.26 4.63
CA PHE A 191 6.92 4.91 4.05
C PHE A 191 5.48 4.49 3.78
N TYR A 192 4.49 5.26 4.24
CA TYR A 192 3.09 4.89 4.25
C TYR A 192 2.27 5.71 3.29
N SER A 193 1.23 5.10 2.77
CA SER A 193 0.25 5.78 1.91
C SER A 193 -0.47 6.88 2.68
N PRO A 194 -0.76 8.03 2.05
CA PRO A 194 -1.57 9.06 2.65
C PRO A 194 -3.00 8.55 2.89
N LEU A 195 -3.60 8.93 4.00
CA LEU A 195 -5.00 8.63 4.29
C LEU A 195 -5.88 9.83 3.90
N LEU A 196 -6.84 9.61 3.01
CA LEU A 196 -7.86 10.60 2.67
C LEU A 196 -9.09 10.39 3.55
N ILE A 197 -9.45 11.38 4.35
CA ILE A 197 -10.58 11.30 5.28
C ILE A 197 -11.18 12.69 5.57
N LYS A 198 -12.49 12.84 5.43
CA LYS A 198 -13.23 14.09 5.77
C LYS A 198 -12.63 15.36 5.14
N GLY A 199 -12.15 15.29 3.91
CA GLY A 199 -11.54 16.43 3.23
C GLY A 199 -10.13 16.78 3.71
N LEU A 200 -9.46 15.83 4.36
CA LEU A 200 -8.09 15.91 4.84
C LEU A 200 -7.22 14.83 4.21
N ILE A 201 -5.95 15.16 4.05
CA ILE A 201 -4.86 14.23 3.77
C ILE A 201 -4.10 14.05 5.09
N ILE A 202 -4.04 12.85 5.63
CA ILE A 202 -3.28 12.54 6.86
C ILE A 202 -2.07 11.69 6.51
N LEU A 203 -0.91 12.09 7.03
CA LEU A 203 0.36 11.40 6.87
C LEU A 203 0.88 10.90 8.21
N VAL A 204 1.47 9.71 8.19
CA VAL A 204 2.40 9.24 9.21
C VAL A 204 3.80 9.42 8.63
N GLU A 205 4.56 10.36 9.13
CA GLU A 205 5.93 10.59 8.66
C GLU A 205 6.91 9.55 9.24
N SER A 206 8.09 9.46 8.68
CA SER A 206 9.10 8.43 9.01
C SER A 206 9.53 8.40 10.48
N LYS A 207 9.40 9.53 11.20
CA LYS A 207 9.63 9.62 12.64
C LYS A 207 8.38 9.39 13.48
N SER A 208 7.26 8.99 12.84
CA SER A 208 5.97 8.77 13.49
C SER A 208 5.26 10.04 13.99
N ASN A 209 5.68 11.22 13.57
CA ASN A 209 4.83 12.42 13.71
C ASN A 209 3.70 12.34 12.68
N LEU A 210 2.58 12.96 13.01
CA LEU A 210 1.42 13.05 12.14
C LEU A 210 1.32 14.46 11.57
N ARG A 211 0.97 14.55 10.29
CA ARG A 211 0.65 15.81 9.62
C ARG A 211 -0.64 15.69 8.84
N SER A 212 -1.36 16.78 8.75
CA SER A 212 -2.61 16.84 7.99
C SER A 212 -2.67 18.08 7.12
N PHE A 213 -3.21 17.91 5.91
CA PHE A 213 -3.46 19.00 4.96
C PHE A 213 -4.92 18.98 4.53
N PHE A 214 -5.49 20.13 4.23
CA PHE A 214 -6.82 20.19 3.59
C PHE A 214 -6.73 19.76 2.13
N THR A 215 -7.61 18.87 1.68
CA THR A 215 -7.61 18.40 0.27
C THR A 215 -7.93 19.52 -0.72
N LYS A 216 -8.68 20.56 -0.32
CA LYS A 216 -9.11 21.65 -1.20
C LYS A 216 -8.12 22.81 -1.28
N THR A 217 -7.56 23.25 -0.16
CA THR A 217 -6.65 24.41 -0.11
C THR A 217 -5.19 23.99 -0.13
N LEU A 218 -4.91 22.73 0.22
CA LEU A 218 -3.58 22.15 0.34
C LEU A 218 -2.72 22.82 1.43
N GLU A 219 -3.37 23.62 2.28
CA GLU A 219 -2.76 24.20 3.48
C GLU A 219 -2.68 23.16 4.59
N GLU A 220 -1.65 23.27 5.42
CA GLU A 220 -1.51 22.43 6.59
C GLU A 220 -2.63 22.71 7.59
N SER A 221 -3.32 21.65 8.03
CA SER A 221 -4.43 21.74 8.98
C SER A 221 -3.94 21.62 10.41
N TRP A 222 -3.15 20.60 10.69
CA TRP A 222 -2.56 20.35 12.01
C TRP A 222 -1.34 19.43 11.91
N THR A 223 -0.49 19.48 12.93
CA THR A 223 0.60 18.53 13.18
C THR A 223 0.50 17.97 14.60
N SER A 224 1.04 16.78 14.82
CA SER A 224 1.13 16.15 16.12
C SER A 224 2.44 15.37 16.27
N ASP A 225 3.20 15.70 17.31
CA ASP A 225 4.43 15.02 17.71
C ASP A 225 4.19 14.00 18.84
N GLU A 226 2.92 13.75 19.19
CA GLU A 226 2.56 12.84 20.31
C GLU A 226 3.15 11.43 20.13
N TYR A 227 3.35 11.02 18.89
CA TYR A 227 3.79 9.66 18.54
C TYR A 227 5.24 9.56 18.06
N LEU A 228 6.05 10.59 18.26
CA LEU A 228 7.45 10.56 17.83
C LEU A 228 8.17 9.30 18.29
N ASN A 229 8.84 8.64 17.33
CA ASN A 229 9.61 7.41 17.51
C ASN A 229 8.78 6.19 17.97
N ARG A 230 7.45 6.21 17.81
CA ARG A 230 6.61 5.06 18.18
C ARG A 230 6.44 4.04 17.05
N GLN A 231 7.10 4.20 15.90
CA GLN A 231 7.02 3.29 14.76
C GLN A 231 5.57 2.96 14.42
N LEU A 232 4.81 3.99 14.10
CA LEU A 232 3.40 3.84 13.77
C LEU A 232 3.22 2.97 12.51
N SER A 233 2.11 2.26 12.44
CA SER A 233 1.66 1.57 11.23
C SER A 233 1.07 2.53 10.20
N ASN A 234 0.78 2.03 8.99
CA ASN A 234 -0.01 2.77 8.01
C ASN A 234 -1.33 3.26 8.63
N PRO A 235 -1.72 4.52 8.43
CA PRO A 235 -2.98 5.03 8.93
C PRO A 235 -4.16 4.46 8.13
N ILE A 236 -5.24 4.12 8.81
CA ILE A 236 -6.49 3.72 8.17
C ILE A 236 -7.67 4.53 8.67
N SER A 237 -8.73 4.56 7.87
CA SER A 237 -10.03 5.10 8.30
C SER A 237 -10.93 4.00 8.85
N PHE A 238 -11.53 4.23 10.02
CA PHE A 238 -12.59 3.39 10.56
C PHE A 238 -13.60 4.23 11.35
N SER A 239 -14.89 4.07 11.04
CA SER A 239 -15.99 4.83 11.68
C SER A 239 -15.78 6.35 11.70
N GLY A 240 -15.09 6.90 10.69
CA GLY A 240 -14.80 8.33 10.59
C GLY A 240 -13.66 8.83 11.47
N TYR A 241 -12.87 7.93 12.07
CA TYR A 241 -11.65 8.20 12.81
C TYR A 241 -10.42 7.68 12.06
N THR A 242 -9.25 8.21 12.40
CA THR A 242 -7.97 7.68 11.97
C THR A 242 -7.46 6.68 13.01
N LEU A 243 -7.09 5.48 12.57
CA LEU A 243 -6.48 4.46 13.41
C LEU A 243 -5.03 4.22 12.98
N VAL A 244 -4.14 4.12 13.98
CA VAL A 244 -2.74 3.69 13.81
C VAL A 244 -2.37 2.70 14.91
N GLY A 245 -1.51 1.75 14.59
CA GLY A 245 -0.88 0.87 15.57
C GLY A 245 0.53 1.34 15.90
N ASP A 246 1.09 0.93 17.04
CA ASP A 246 2.45 1.28 17.42
C ASP A 246 3.31 0.07 17.79
N TYR A 247 4.62 0.31 18.04
CA TYR A 247 5.59 -0.73 18.37
C TYR A 247 5.36 -1.39 19.74
N GLU A 248 4.62 -0.74 20.66
CA GLU A 248 4.26 -1.31 21.95
C GLU A 248 2.98 -2.16 21.92
N GLY A 249 2.34 -2.27 20.76
CA GLY A 249 1.13 -3.06 20.55
C GLY A 249 -0.17 -2.33 20.91
N TYR A 250 -0.15 -0.99 20.91
CA TYR A 250 -1.36 -0.19 21.05
C TYR A 250 -1.99 0.09 19.69
N ILE A 251 -3.31 0.17 19.67
CA ILE A 251 -4.09 0.86 18.65
C ILE A 251 -4.50 2.21 19.22
N HIS A 252 -4.25 3.26 18.47
CA HIS A 252 -4.65 4.63 18.77
C HIS A 252 -5.79 5.03 17.86
N VAL A 253 -6.82 5.68 18.44
CA VAL A 253 -7.96 6.25 17.72
C VAL A 253 -7.81 7.76 17.80
N ILE A 254 -7.72 8.41 16.64
CA ILE A 254 -7.37 9.80 16.48
C ILE A 254 -8.51 10.54 15.78
N ASP A 255 -8.89 11.69 16.31
CA ASP A 255 -9.82 12.59 15.63
C ASP A 255 -9.11 13.20 14.40
N PRO A 256 -9.57 12.90 13.17
CA PRO A 256 -8.91 13.39 11.98
C PRO A 256 -8.94 14.92 11.83
N LEU A 257 -9.89 15.61 12.48
CA LEU A 257 -10.07 17.05 12.33
C LEU A 257 -9.06 17.89 13.11
N ASN A 258 -8.45 17.31 14.16
CA ASN A 258 -7.54 18.06 15.04
C ASN A 258 -6.31 17.28 15.50
N GLY A 259 -6.17 16.02 15.06
CA GLY A 259 -5.03 15.16 15.39
C GLY A 259 -4.97 14.64 16.83
N LYS A 260 -6.02 14.88 17.64
CA LYS A 260 -6.03 14.48 19.06
C LYS A 260 -6.38 13.02 19.23
N THR A 261 -5.66 12.34 20.11
CA THR A 261 -6.00 10.99 20.56
C THR A 261 -7.29 11.02 21.37
N ILE A 262 -8.31 10.31 20.90
CA ILE A 262 -9.61 10.16 21.60
C ILE A 262 -9.73 8.81 22.31
N GLY A 263 -8.89 7.85 21.97
CA GLY A 263 -8.86 6.54 22.61
C GLY A 263 -7.63 5.76 22.22
N ARG A 264 -7.25 4.83 23.08
CA ARG A 264 -6.19 3.85 22.79
C ARG A 264 -6.43 2.55 23.53
N LYS A 265 -6.01 1.44 22.93
CA LYS A 265 -6.12 0.11 23.55
C LYS A 265 -4.88 -0.72 23.22
N LYS A 266 -4.28 -1.30 24.27
CA LYS A 266 -3.21 -2.28 24.10
C LYS A 266 -3.84 -3.64 23.73
N ILE A 267 -3.44 -4.19 22.58
CA ILE A 267 -3.97 -5.47 22.08
C ILE A 267 -2.90 -6.54 21.98
N SER A 268 -1.63 -6.14 21.87
CA SER A 268 -0.49 -7.05 21.78
C SER A 268 0.66 -6.59 22.69
N LYS A 269 1.62 -7.48 22.91
CA LYS A 269 2.96 -7.17 23.47
C LYS A 269 4.00 -6.96 22.38
N LYS A 270 3.60 -7.07 21.11
CA LYS A 270 4.44 -6.95 19.92
C LYS A 270 3.98 -5.77 19.07
N PRO A 271 4.87 -5.20 18.24
CA PRO A 271 4.51 -4.14 17.30
C PRO A 271 3.31 -4.49 16.43
N ILE A 272 2.43 -3.53 16.20
CA ILE A 272 1.33 -3.66 15.25
C ILE A 272 1.87 -3.35 13.86
N LYS A 273 1.83 -4.34 12.96
CA LYS A 273 2.36 -4.22 11.60
C LYS A 273 1.34 -3.65 10.62
N LYS A 274 0.10 -4.10 10.72
CA LYS A 274 -0.94 -3.73 9.76
C LYS A 274 -2.30 -3.66 10.44
N ILE A 275 -3.10 -2.68 10.03
CA ILE A 275 -4.50 -2.58 10.38
C ILE A 275 -5.29 -2.51 9.08
N ILE A 276 -6.41 -3.22 9.01
CA ILE A 276 -7.37 -3.17 7.91
C ILE A 276 -8.78 -2.98 8.45
N SER A 277 -9.58 -2.16 7.78
CA SER A 277 -10.99 -1.96 8.14
C SER A 277 -11.89 -2.77 7.22
N ARG A 278 -12.95 -3.38 7.76
CA ARG A 278 -13.96 -4.08 6.97
C ARG A 278 -15.31 -4.02 7.67
N SER A 279 -16.27 -3.35 7.06
CA SER A 279 -17.64 -3.22 7.57
C SER A 279 -17.68 -2.66 9.00
N LYS A 280 -18.12 -3.46 9.97
CA LYS A 280 -18.30 -3.07 11.37
C LYS A 280 -17.08 -3.34 12.26
N ASN A 281 -16.06 -4.00 11.74
CA ASN A 281 -14.86 -4.37 12.47
C ASN A 281 -13.61 -3.84 11.76
N PHE A 282 -12.55 -3.69 12.53
CA PHE A 282 -11.21 -3.60 11.98
C PHE A 282 -10.36 -4.75 12.53
N TYR A 283 -9.35 -5.10 11.77
CA TYR A 283 -8.45 -6.20 12.08
C TYR A 283 -7.05 -5.67 12.17
N ALA A 284 -6.31 -6.11 13.20
CA ALA A 284 -4.91 -5.76 13.37
C ALA A 284 -4.06 -7.03 13.38
N VAL A 285 -2.87 -6.94 12.78
CA VAL A 285 -1.87 -8.01 12.79
C VAL A 285 -0.63 -7.48 13.48
N ASP A 286 -0.12 -8.23 14.46
CA ASP A 286 1.14 -7.93 15.13
C ASP A 286 2.35 -8.56 14.40
N GLU A 287 3.55 -8.23 14.88
CA GLU A 287 4.82 -8.74 14.33
C GLU A 287 4.97 -10.28 14.41
N SER A 288 4.22 -10.93 15.30
CA SER A 288 4.18 -12.39 15.42
C SER A 288 3.05 -13.03 14.61
N PHE A 289 2.42 -12.27 13.69
CA PHE A 289 1.30 -12.69 12.85
C PHE A 289 0.03 -13.08 13.62
N ASN A 290 -0.11 -12.64 14.88
CA ASN A 290 -1.39 -12.78 15.56
C ASN A 290 -2.40 -11.81 14.98
N LEU A 291 -3.60 -12.31 14.67
CA LEU A 291 -4.72 -11.53 14.13
C LEU A 291 -5.71 -11.18 15.25
N TYR A 292 -6.05 -9.93 15.36
CA TYR A 292 -7.02 -9.39 16.33
C TYR A 292 -8.21 -8.81 15.58
N SER A 293 -9.43 -9.18 15.97
CA SER A 293 -10.68 -8.58 15.49
C SER A 293 -11.21 -7.61 16.54
N LEU A 294 -11.49 -6.37 16.13
CA LEU A 294 -11.81 -5.27 17.03
C LEU A 294 -12.96 -4.45 16.47
N SER A 295 -13.70 -3.77 17.35
CA SER A 295 -14.74 -2.79 17.04
C SER A 295 -14.57 -1.56 17.94
N ILE A 296 -15.07 -0.40 17.50
CA ILE A 296 -15.21 0.83 18.29
C ILE A 296 -16.66 0.98 18.68
#